data_e4cc49b3b3e61d1c2e075c9da406c89e
#
_entry.id   e4cc49b3b3e61d1c2e075c9da406c89e
#
_cell.length_a   1.000
_cell.length_b   1.000
_cell.length_c   1.000
_cell.angle_alpha   90.00
_cell.angle_beta   90.00
_cell.angle_gamma   90.00
#
_symmetry.space_group_name_H-M   'P 1'
#
loop_
_entity.id
_entity.type
_entity.pdbx_description
1 polymer ?
#
loop_
_entity_poly.entity_id
_entity_poly.type
_entity_poly.pdbx_seq_one_letter_code
_entity_poly.pdbx_strand_id
1 'polypeptide(L)'
;MLQHEVIMVASECRGLAKVGGLGDVVWDLGQQLARDGVNVAIILPRYGIIEAQDEAAATFNVPFAGRKFSTTLTHVDVHNGPSLYFIKQKLFFEGEDSTVYVNSATRGRGPFEDDARRFAFFS
;
A
#
# COMPACT_ATOMS: atom_id res chain seq x y z
N MET A 1 7.96 20.52 -5.18
CA MET A 1 7.81 19.31 -4.33
C MET A 1 6.55 19.47 -3.50
N LEU A 2 5.60 18.55 -3.65
CA LEU A 2 4.39 18.56 -2.82
C LEU A 2 4.79 18.18 -1.39
N GLN A 3 4.54 19.06 -0.46
CA GLN A 3 4.79 18.82 0.95
C GLN A 3 3.49 18.34 1.59
N HIS A 4 3.46 17.08 2.00
CA HIS A 4 2.32 16.54 2.72
C HIS A 4 2.42 16.89 4.20
N GLU A 5 1.30 17.33 4.77
CA GLU A 5 1.19 17.65 6.20
C GLU A 5 0.87 16.42 7.03
N VAL A 6 0.15 15.47 6.42
CA VAL A 6 -0.20 14.19 7.05
C VAL A 6 0.11 13.05 6.09
N ILE A 7 0.81 12.04 6.57
CA ILE A 7 1.08 10.80 5.85
C ILE A 7 0.45 9.65 6.64
N MET A 8 -0.47 8.94 6.00
CA MET A 8 -1.14 7.77 6.55
C MET A 8 -0.58 6.51 5.89
N VAL A 9 0.11 5.68 6.65
CA VAL A 9 0.66 4.40 6.18
C VAL A 9 -0.27 3.29 6.65
N ALA A 10 -0.80 2.51 5.73
CA ALA A 10 -1.80 1.50 6.05
C ALA A 10 -1.68 0.26 5.16
N SER A 11 -2.17 -0.86 5.67
CA SER A 11 -2.23 -2.12 4.93
C SER A 11 -3.45 -2.24 4.04
N GLU A 12 -4.47 -1.42 4.25
CA GLU A 12 -5.71 -1.42 3.44
C GLU A 12 -6.33 -0.03 3.35
N CYS A 13 -7.10 0.18 2.27
CA CYS A 13 -7.83 1.42 2.03
C CYS A 13 -9.06 1.12 1.16
N ARG A 14 -10.23 1.63 1.57
CA ARG A 14 -11.47 1.46 0.79
C ARG A 14 -11.33 2.00 -0.63
N GLY A 15 -11.86 1.26 -1.58
CA GLY A 15 -11.77 1.58 -3.01
C GLY A 15 -10.52 1.04 -3.71
N LEU A 16 -9.53 0.55 -2.97
CA LEU A 16 -8.29 -0.01 -3.49
C LEU A 16 -8.12 -1.49 -3.08
N ALA A 17 -7.83 -1.71 -1.81
CA ALA A 17 -7.74 -3.04 -1.23
C ALA A 17 -8.30 -2.97 0.20
N LYS A 18 -9.34 -3.73 0.50
CA LYS A 18 -10.05 -3.68 1.78
C LYS A 18 -10.48 -5.07 2.20
N VAL A 19 -10.25 -5.38 3.46
CA VAL A 19 -10.75 -6.60 4.11
C VAL A 19 -11.66 -6.26 5.30
N GLY A 20 -11.34 -5.23 6.07
CA GLY A 20 -12.04 -4.87 7.28
C GLY A 20 -12.28 -3.37 7.46
N GLY A 21 -12.63 -2.99 8.68
CA GLY A 21 -12.94 -1.60 9.02
C GLY A 21 -11.76 -0.63 8.95
N LEU A 22 -10.53 -1.12 9.00
CA LEU A 22 -9.35 -0.28 8.85
C LEU A 22 -9.35 0.45 7.51
N GLY A 23 -9.71 -0.23 6.43
CA GLY A 23 -9.79 0.38 5.10
C GLY A 23 -10.79 1.52 5.02
N ASP A 24 -11.92 1.40 5.72
CA ASP A 24 -12.92 2.46 5.81
C ASP A 24 -12.38 3.67 6.58
N VAL A 25 -11.79 3.45 7.75
CA VAL A 25 -11.22 4.51 8.57
C VAL A 25 -10.12 5.29 7.83
N VAL A 26 -9.22 4.58 7.16
CA VAL A 26 -8.11 5.21 6.40
C VAL A 26 -8.66 6.12 5.31
N TRP A 27 -9.61 5.63 4.53
CA TRP A 27 -10.20 6.43 3.45
C TRP A 27 -11.02 7.60 3.98
N ASP A 28 -11.93 7.37 4.91
CA ASP A 28 -12.85 8.41 5.40
C ASP A 28 -12.10 9.52 6.14
N LEU A 29 -11.12 9.17 6.97
CA LEU A 29 -10.26 10.14 7.64
C LEU A 29 -9.42 10.94 6.63
N GLY A 30 -8.79 10.27 5.67
CA GLY A 30 -8.00 10.93 4.63
C GLY A 30 -8.84 11.91 3.80
N GLN A 31 -10.05 11.52 3.43
CA GLN A 31 -11.00 12.37 2.70
C GLN A 31 -11.45 13.57 3.55
N GLN A 32 -11.75 13.36 4.81
CA GLN A 32 -12.18 14.46 5.68
C GLN A 32 -11.06 15.47 5.88
N LEU A 33 -9.85 15.03 6.17
CA LEU A 33 -8.70 15.91 6.30
C LEU A 33 -8.44 16.70 5.00
N ALA A 34 -8.54 16.05 3.85
CA ALA A 34 -8.37 16.73 2.56
C ALA A 34 -9.47 17.79 2.33
N ARG A 35 -10.71 17.52 2.71
CA ARG A 35 -11.82 18.51 2.66
C ARG A 35 -11.57 19.69 3.58
N ASP A 36 -10.93 19.46 4.70
CA ASP A 36 -10.55 20.52 5.67
C ASP A 36 -9.30 21.29 5.26
N GLY A 37 -8.79 21.03 4.05
CA GLY A 37 -7.66 21.74 3.46
C GLY A 37 -6.29 21.20 3.85
N VAL A 38 -6.23 20.05 4.54
CA VAL A 38 -4.96 19.40 4.90
C VAL A 38 -4.41 18.63 3.70
N ASN A 39 -3.14 18.78 3.42
CA ASN A 39 -2.47 18.04 2.36
C ASN A 39 -2.09 16.63 2.86
N VAL A 40 -2.87 15.62 2.46
CA VAL A 40 -2.78 14.24 2.96
C VAL A 40 -2.23 13.31 1.89
N ALA A 41 -1.32 12.42 2.28
CA ALA A 41 -0.91 11.26 1.51
C ALA A 41 -1.31 9.96 2.21
N ILE A 42 -1.76 8.98 1.44
CA ILE A 42 -2.00 7.61 1.91
C ILE A 42 -1.00 6.69 1.21
N ILE A 43 -0.28 5.88 1.95
CA ILE A 43 0.72 4.94 1.44
C ILE A 43 0.28 3.52 1.74
N LEU A 44 0.21 2.70 0.70
CA LEU A 44 -0.21 1.28 0.74
C LEU A 44 0.82 0.39 0.05
N PRO A 45 0.86 -0.92 0.37
CA PRO A 45 1.47 -1.89 -0.51
C PRO A 45 0.73 -1.93 -1.86
N ARG A 46 1.46 -2.04 -2.95
CA ARG A 46 0.88 -2.22 -4.28
C ARG A 46 0.46 -3.67 -4.47
N TYR A 47 -0.65 -4.06 -3.89
CA TYR A 47 -1.21 -5.40 -4.09
C TYR A 47 -1.63 -5.63 -5.54
N GLY A 48 -1.48 -6.86 -6.04
CA GLY A 48 -1.84 -7.20 -7.41
C GLY A 48 -3.32 -6.97 -7.76
N ILE A 49 -4.21 -7.00 -6.76
CA ILE A 49 -5.64 -6.73 -6.93
C ILE A 49 -5.99 -5.26 -7.11
N ILE A 50 -5.09 -4.33 -6.81
CA ILE A 50 -5.36 -2.90 -6.92
C ILE A 50 -5.44 -2.52 -8.40
N GLU A 51 -6.56 -1.95 -8.79
CA GLU A 51 -6.75 -1.35 -10.10
C GLU A 51 -6.50 0.16 -10.00
N ALA A 52 -5.34 0.60 -10.44
CA ALA A 52 -4.97 2.00 -10.48
C ALA A 52 -4.01 2.26 -11.63
N GLN A 53 -4.12 3.44 -12.22
CA GLN A 53 -3.15 3.93 -13.20
C GLN A 53 -2.12 4.79 -12.48
N ASP A 54 -1.18 4.12 -11.84
CA ASP A 54 -0.13 4.75 -11.06
C ASP A 54 1.16 4.90 -11.88
N GLU A 55 1.87 5.99 -11.63
CA GLU A 55 3.14 6.31 -12.27
C GLU A 55 4.29 6.17 -11.27
N ALA A 56 5.45 5.74 -11.76
CA ALA A 56 6.65 5.64 -10.93
C ALA A 56 7.11 7.04 -10.48
N ALA A 57 7.22 7.21 -9.17
CA ALA A 57 7.74 8.45 -8.56
C ALA A 57 9.19 8.33 -8.13
N ALA A 58 9.60 7.16 -7.62
CA ALA A 58 10.97 6.90 -7.19
C ALA A 58 11.26 5.40 -7.20
N THR A 59 12.53 5.06 -7.37
CA THR A 59 13.03 3.67 -7.22
C THR A 59 14.18 3.66 -6.24
N PHE A 60 14.16 2.71 -5.31
CA PHE A 60 15.18 2.57 -4.27
C PHE A 60 15.34 1.12 -3.86
N ASN A 61 16.43 0.82 -3.17
CA ASN A 61 16.68 -0.52 -2.66
C ASN A 61 16.32 -0.61 -1.18
N VAL A 62 15.55 -1.60 -0.81
CA VAL A 62 15.20 -1.92 0.57
C VAL A 62 16.03 -3.10 1.04
N PRO A 63 16.90 -2.92 2.04
CA PRO A 63 17.59 -4.04 2.67
C PRO A 63 16.60 -4.79 3.58
N PHE A 64 16.44 -6.08 3.32
CA PHE A 64 15.54 -6.94 4.07
C PHE A 64 16.03 -8.38 4.07
N ALA A 65 16.07 -9.02 5.24
CA ALA A 65 16.48 -10.42 5.38
C ALA A 65 17.83 -10.77 4.69
N GLY A 66 18.83 -9.90 4.84
CA GLY A 66 20.16 -10.08 4.27
C GLY A 66 20.28 -9.85 2.76
N ARG A 67 19.22 -9.34 2.11
CA ARG A 67 19.17 -9.02 0.68
C ARG A 67 18.74 -7.58 0.45
N LYS A 68 18.97 -7.09 -0.76
CA LYS A 68 18.41 -5.80 -1.22
C LYS A 68 17.33 -6.06 -2.26
N PHE A 69 16.19 -5.43 -2.07
CA PHE A 69 15.05 -5.53 -2.98
C PHE A 69 14.84 -4.20 -3.69
N SER A 70 14.91 -4.22 -5.01
CA SER A 70 14.54 -3.05 -5.81
C SER A 70 13.05 -2.79 -5.67
N THR A 71 12.72 -1.59 -5.20
CA THR A 71 11.36 -1.20 -4.82
C THR A 71 11.02 0.11 -5.50
N THR A 72 9.80 0.22 -5.98
CA THR A 72 9.32 1.43 -6.64
C THR A 72 8.20 2.06 -5.81
N LEU A 73 8.33 3.34 -5.52
CA LEU A 73 7.22 4.17 -5.07
C LEU A 73 6.45 4.62 -6.30
N THR A 74 5.17 4.30 -6.35
CA THR A 74 4.28 4.78 -7.40
C THR A 74 3.26 5.76 -6.82
N HIS A 75 2.64 6.55 -7.68
CA HIS A 75 1.79 7.67 -7.29
C HIS A 75 0.58 7.79 -8.20
N VAL A 76 -0.56 8.12 -7.60
CA VAL A 76 -1.79 8.50 -8.31
C VAL A 76 -2.27 9.84 -7.78
N ASP A 77 -2.48 10.79 -8.68
CA ASP A 77 -3.15 12.03 -8.35
C ASP A 77 -4.66 11.81 -8.24
N VAL A 78 -5.20 12.09 -7.08
CA VAL A 78 -6.64 12.07 -6.84
C VAL A 78 -7.18 13.49 -6.81
N HIS A 79 -8.13 13.79 -7.67
CA HIS A 79 -8.78 15.10 -7.70
C HIS A 79 -9.64 15.28 -6.45
N ASN A 80 -9.37 16.34 -5.67
CA ASN A 80 -10.09 16.68 -4.44
C ASN A 80 -10.09 15.60 -3.35
N GLY A 81 -8.96 14.91 -3.18
CA GLY A 81 -8.82 13.90 -2.15
C GLY A 81 -7.35 13.72 -1.74
N PRO A 82 -7.07 12.77 -0.86
CA PRO A 82 -5.70 12.44 -0.49
C PRO A 82 -4.91 11.93 -1.68
N SER A 83 -3.63 12.28 -1.76
CA SER A 83 -2.70 11.67 -2.73
C SER A 83 -2.45 10.22 -2.37
N LEU A 84 -2.45 9.33 -3.37
CA LEU A 84 -2.21 7.91 -3.16
C LEU A 84 -0.80 7.54 -3.61
N TYR A 85 -0.09 6.82 -2.75
CA TYR A 85 1.22 6.26 -3.05
C TYR A 85 1.21 4.76 -2.78
N PHE A 86 1.97 4.02 -3.59
CA PHE A 86 2.09 2.58 -3.42
C PHE A 86 3.56 2.17 -3.35
N ILE A 87 3.84 1.23 -2.46
CA ILE A 87 5.12 0.52 -2.42
C ILE A 87 5.01 -0.71 -3.30
N LYS A 88 5.66 -0.67 -4.44
CA LYS A 88 5.63 -1.72 -5.45
C LYS A 88 6.87 -2.60 -5.36
N GLN A 89 6.65 -3.87 -5.06
CA GLN A 89 7.68 -4.90 -5.06
C GLN A 89 7.05 -6.26 -5.40
N LYS A 90 7.46 -6.84 -6.53
CA LYS A 90 6.82 -8.01 -7.13
C LYS A 90 6.77 -9.23 -6.21
N LEU A 91 7.86 -9.52 -5.50
CA LEU A 91 7.95 -10.72 -4.69
C LEU A 91 7.03 -10.70 -3.46
N PHE A 92 6.69 -9.51 -2.97
CA PHE A 92 5.87 -9.37 -1.76
C PHE A 92 4.40 -9.07 -2.05
N PHE A 93 4.10 -8.31 -3.09
CA PHE A 93 2.77 -7.74 -3.27
C PHE A 93 2.10 -8.05 -4.61
N GLU A 94 2.84 -8.51 -5.59
CA GLU A 94 2.29 -8.88 -6.90
C GLU A 94 2.18 -10.41 -7.02
N GLY A 95 1.15 -10.88 -7.69
CA GLY A 95 0.84 -12.28 -7.94
C GLY A 95 -0.65 -12.47 -8.17
N GLU A 96 -1.05 -13.62 -8.70
CA GLU A 96 -2.45 -13.88 -9.04
C GLU A 96 -3.41 -13.79 -7.83
N ASP A 97 -2.92 -14.03 -6.62
CA ASP A 97 -3.70 -14.00 -5.37
C ASP A 97 -3.25 -12.88 -4.43
N SER A 98 -2.66 -11.81 -4.95
CA SER A 98 -2.07 -10.76 -4.13
C SER A 98 -3.12 -9.82 -3.56
N THR A 99 -3.78 -10.27 -2.52
CA THR A 99 -4.71 -9.53 -1.68
C THR A 99 -4.03 -8.99 -0.43
N VAL A 100 -4.78 -8.27 0.41
CA VAL A 100 -4.27 -7.77 1.71
C VAL A 100 -3.77 -8.93 2.58
N TYR A 101 -4.55 -10.02 2.67
CA TYR A 101 -4.12 -11.25 3.33
C TYR A 101 -4.04 -12.40 2.33
N VAL A 102 -2.92 -13.12 2.34
CA VAL A 102 -2.73 -14.26 1.45
C VAL A 102 -3.40 -15.48 2.04
N ASN A 103 -4.26 -16.14 1.26
CA ASN A 103 -4.86 -17.39 1.68
C ASN A 103 -3.82 -18.52 1.61
N SER A 104 -3.40 -19.01 2.77
CA SER A 104 -2.37 -20.03 2.93
C SER A 104 -2.75 -21.40 2.37
N ALA A 105 -4.03 -21.68 2.14
CA ALA A 105 -4.50 -22.96 1.63
C ALA A 105 -3.94 -23.29 0.22
N THR A 106 -3.53 -22.28 -0.53
CA THR A 106 -3.00 -22.43 -1.89
C THR A 106 -1.48 -22.50 -1.97
N ARG A 107 -0.74 -22.19 -0.89
CA ARG A 107 0.73 -22.10 -0.92
C ARG A 107 1.48 -23.06 0.02
N GLY A 108 0.80 -23.91 0.76
CA GLY A 108 1.42 -24.92 1.61
C GLY A 108 2.20 -24.39 2.82
N ARG A 109 2.11 -23.08 3.12
CA ARG A 109 2.70 -22.41 4.28
C ARG A 109 1.60 -22.00 5.25
N GLY A 110 1.92 -21.84 6.53
CA GLY A 110 0.93 -21.44 7.53
C GLY A 110 0.36 -20.04 7.26
N PRO A 111 -0.88 -19.76 7.72
CA PRO A 111 -1.63 -18.56 7.33
C PRO A 111 -1.00 -17.22 7.73
N PHE A 112 -0.02 -17.23 8.62
CA PHE A 112 0.57 -15.98 9.12
C PHE A 112 2.01 -15.74 8.67
N GLU A 113 2.66 -16.72 8.10
CA GLU A 113 4.10 -16.61 7.77
C GLU A 113 4.35 -15.67 6.59
N ASP A 114 3.58 -15.80 5.52
CA ASP A 114 3.73 -14.94 4.33
C ASP A 114 3.26 -13.52 4.61
N ASP A 115 2.19 -13.34 5.36
CA ASP A 115 1.69 -12.01 5.72
C ASP A 115 2.64 -11.28 6.68
N ALA A 116 3.17 -11.97 7.69
CA ALA A 116 4.15 -11.38 8.59
C ALA A 116 5.39 -10.89 7.85
N ARG A 117 5.88 -11.67 6.88
CA ARG A 117 7.03 -11.30 6.04
C ARG A 117 6.72 -10.11 5.14
N ARG A 118 5.56 -10.09 4.50
CA ARG A 118 5.12 -9.00 3.61
C ARG A 118 5.00 -7.69 4.37
N PHE A 119 4.36 -7.70 5.53
CA PHE A 119 4.18 -6.50 6.33
C PHE A 119 5.44 -6.06 7.06
N ALA A 120 6.32 -6.98 7.44
CA ALA A 120 7.64 -6.63 7.93
C ALA A 120 8.48 -5.92 6.85
N PHE A 121 8.38 -6.35 5.59
CA PHE A 121 9.02 -5.65 4.47
C PHE A 121 8.42 -4.26 4.26
N PHE A 122 7.10 -4.12 4.36
CA PHE A 122 6.40 -2.85 4.17
C PHE A 122 6.69 -1.83 5.26
N SER A 123 6.87 -2.27 6.49
CA SER A 123 7.13 -1.39 7.63
C SER A 123 8.55 -0.82 7.62
#